data_54ba6cb5946a0fca084ae9c1271e7efb
#
_entry.id   54ba6cb5946a0fca084ae9c1271e7efb
#
_cell.length_a   1.000
_cell.length_b   1.000
_cell.length_c   1.000
_cell.angle_alpha   90.00
_cell.angle_beta   90.00
_cell.angle_gamma   90.00
#
_symmetry.space_group_name_H-M   'P 1'
#
loop_
_entity.id
_entity.type
_entity.pdbx_description
1 polymer ?
#
loop_
_entity_poly.entity_id
_entity_poly.type
_entity_poly.pdbx_seq_one_letter_code
_entity_poly.pdbx_strand_id
1 'polypeptide(L)'
;MNRLHTISLSAAALALTLASCSTKLYQVASVERTRILIDSRYDNSTDPEVQKANAALLVHKKQVDAEMNPVQGYAATDLWVKRPESPLSNLLADILVWSSAKFDEQPDFAIYNVGGIRAALSKGAVTRGNILDVAPFENKICFLTLKGNDVLELFAQIAMRHGEGLSHSLRLTATADGKLVSATVNGKPVDPNAKYRVATLDYLAQGNDHMEAFRKKTDVVSPTGEENSVRFLIEQYFKAANDKGEAVSRTVEGRMTIVEK
;
A
#
# COMPACT_ATOMS: atom_id res chain seq x y z
N MET A 1 29.38 59.36 44.46
CA MET A 1 30.17 58.09 44.23
C MET A 1 29.30 56.82 44.03
N ASN A 2 27.95 56.88 44.05
CA ASN A 2 27.11 55.65 44.03
C ASN A 2 26.51 55.27 42.67
N ARG A 3 26.65 56.06 41.60
CA ARG A 3 26.09 55.73 40.27
C ARG A 3 27.03 54.91 39.39
N LEU A 4 28.35 55.04 39.58
CA LEU A 4 29.31 54.22 38.78
C LEU A 4 29.36 52.76 39.26
N HIS A 5 29.16 52.49 40.55
CA HIS A 5 29.17 51.12 41.06
C HIS A 5 27.92 50.35 40.69
N THR A 6 26.77 51.01 40.57
CA THR A 6 25.50 50.36 40.15
C THR A 6 25.53 50.01 38.64
N ILE A 7 26.18 50.82 37.81
CA ILE A 7 26.31 50.54 36.36
C ILE A 7 27.30 49.40 36.14
N SER A 8 28.39 49.30 36.89
CA SER A 8 29.35 48.19 36.75
C SER A 8 28.76 46.85 37.27
N LEU A 9 27.96 46.84 38.31
CA LEU A 9 27.28 45.62 38.78
C LEU A 9 26.21 45.13 37.78
N SER A 10 25.43 46.02 37.19
CA SER A 10 24.44 45.68 36.18
C SER A 10 25.06 45.13 34.88
N ALA A 11 26.20 45.68 34.45
CA ALA A 11 26.96 45.19 33.27
C ALA A 11 27.57 43.81 33.53
N ALA A 12 28.06 43.56 34.76
CA ALA A 12 28.58 42.23 35.13
C ALA A 12 27.48 41.17 35.25
N ALA A 13 26.29 41.52 35.73
CA ALA A 13 25.13 40.63 35.80
C ALA A 13 24.60 40.28 34.38
N LEU A 14 24.60 41.23 33.45
CA LEU A 14 24.20 41.02 32.06
C LEU A 14 25.20 40.17 31.28
N ALA A 15 26.50 40.29 31.56
CA ALA A 15 27.56 39.46 30.96
C ALA A 15 27.49 38.00 31.44
N LEU A 16 27.08 37.75 32.68
CA LEU A 16 26.90 36.39 33.22
C LEU A 16 25.67 35.66 32.66
N THR A 17 24.63 36.38 32.26
CA THR A 17 23.45 35.75 31.63
C THR A 17 23.69 35.39 30.16
N LEU A 18 24.62 36.00 29.48
CA LEU A 18 24.98 35.66 28.09
C LEU A 18 25.95 34.48 27.97
N ALA A 19 26.59 34.07 29.06
CA ALA A 19 27.49 32.91 29.07
C ALA A 19 26.79 31.57 29.29
N SER A 20 25.47 31.56 29.53
CA SER A 20 24.72 30.34 29.95
C SER A 20 24.13 29.53 28.80
N CYS A 21 24.34 29.91 27.54
CA CYS A 21 23.87 29.12 26.37
C CYS A 21 25.04 28.60 25.53
N SER A 22 25.94 27.82 26.11
CA SER A 22 26.79 26.98 25.30
C SER A 22 26.08 25.69 24.96
N THR A 23 25.47 25.60 23.78
CA THR A 23 25.04 24.35 23.19
C THR A 23 26.28 23.44 23.06
N LYS A 24 26.32 22.37 23.83
CA LYS A 24 27.36 21.34 23.64
C LYS A 24 27.16 20.75 22.25
N LEU A 25 28.01 21.19 21.32
CA LEU A 25 28.11 20.56 20.00
C LEU A 25 28.80 19.19 20.18
N TYR A 26 28.02 18.15 20.12
CA TYR A 26 28.56 16.80 20.07
C TYR A 26 29.01 16.52 18.63
N GLN A 27 30.30 16.19 18.46
CA GLN A 27 30.84 15.69 17.21
C GLN A 27 31.02 14.18 17.35
N VAL A 28 30.71 13.46 16.29
CA VAL A 28 30.98 12.01 16.22
C VAL A 28 32.49 11.86 16.16
N ALA A 29 33.10 11.32 17.23
CA ALA A 29 34.55 11.15 17.35
C ALA A 29 35.02 9.92 16.56
N SER A 30 34.25 8.86 16.53
CA SER A 30 34.52 7.65 15.73
C SER A 30 33.24 6.89 15.46
N VAL A 31 33.22 6.15 14.36
CA VAL A 31 32.18 5.16 14.05
C VAL A 31 32.87 3.81 13.88
N GLU A 32 32.66 2.91 14.82
CA GLU A 32 33.08 1.53 14.67
C GLU A 32 31.99 0.75 13.94
N ARG A 33 32.39 0.06 12.89
CA ARG A 33 31.49 -0.78 12.11
C ARG A 33 31.87 -2.23 12.23
N THR A 34 31.05 -3.00 12.90
CA THR A 34 31.19 -4.45 12.95
C THR A 34 30.21 -5.07 11.97
N ARG A 35 30.68 -5.89 11.06
CA ARG A 35 29.84 -6.65 10.15
C ARG A 35 29.70 -8.07 10.69
N ILE A 36 28.49 -8.40 11.15
CA ILE A 36 28.13 -9.75 11.52
C ILE A 36 27.41 -10.37 10.32
N LEU A 37 28.00 -11.42 9.76
CA LEU A 37 27.35 -12.22 8.71
C LEU A 37 26.46 -13.25 9.39
N ILE A 38 25.16 -13.13 9.18
CA ILE A 38 24.19 -14.16 9.59
C ILE A 38 24.09 -15.14 8.41
N ASP A 39 24.56 -16.37 8.62
CA ASP A 39 24.53 -17.44 7.64
C ASP A 39 24.24 -18.78 8.32
N SER A 40 24.24 -19.87 7.57
CA SER A 40 23.94 -21.23 8.05
C SER A 40 24.80 -21.73 9.23
N ARG A 41 25.90 -21.04 9.57
CA ARG A 41 26.71 -21.35 10.75
C ARG A 41 25.96 -21.11 12.06
N TYR A 42 24.96 -20.19 12.06
CA TYR A 42 24.11 -19.97 13.22
C TYR A 42 23.09 -21.10 13.41
N ASP A 43 22.65 -21.75 12.35
CA ASP A 43 21.71 -22.89 12.43
C ASP A 43 22.27 -24.07 13.15
N ASN A 44 23.60 -24.24 13.07
CA ASN A 44 24.34 -25.36 13.69
C ASN A 44 25.23 -24.90 14.85
N SER A 45 24.98 -23.73 15.42
CA SER A 45 25.76 -23.19 16.53
C SER A 45 25.65 -24.09 17.76
N THR A 46 26.79 -24.37 18.39
CA THR A 46 26.87 -25.09 19.69
C THR A 46 26.73 -24.12 20.87
N ASP A 47 26.63 -22.82 20.62
CA ASP A 47 26.44 -21.83 21.67
C ASP A 47 25.08 -22.06 22.38
N PRO A 48 25.07 -22.24 23.71
CA PRO A 48 23.86 -22.52 24.46
C PRO A 48 22.77 -21.45 24.33
N GLU A 49 23.12 -20.17 24.20
CA GLU A 49 22.16 -19.09 24.05
C GLU A 49 21.52 -19.11 22.64
N VAL A 50 22.31 -19.43 21.61
CA VAL A 50 21.78 -19.61 20.23
C VAL A 50 20.85 -20.83 20.19
N GLN A 51 21.22 -21.94 20.82
CA GLN A 51 20.37 -23.13 20.88
C GLN A 51 19.05 -22.85 21.61
N LYS A 52 19.11 -22.14 22.73
CA LYS A 52 17.91 -21.74 23.48
C LYS A 52 17.00 -20.82 22.65
N ALA A 53 17.56 -19.84 21.95
CA ALA A 53 16.83 -18.98 21.06
C ALA A 53 16.18 -19.76 19.91
N ASN A 54 16.92 -20.65 19.26
CA ASN A 54 16.42 -21.53 18.21
C ASN A 54 15.29 -22.44 18.68
N ALA A 55 15.45 -23.05 19.89
CA ALA A 55 14.40 -23.88 20.47
C ALA A 55 13.10 -23.10 20.72
N ALA A 56 13.20 -21.88 21.25
CA ALA A 56 12.05 -21.02 21.44
C ALA A 56 11.37 -20.62 20.10
N LEU A 57 12.15 -20.29 19.07
CA LEU A 57 11.64 -19.98 17.73
C LEU A 57 10.95 -21.18 17.08
N LEU A 58 11.50 -22.40 17.23
CA LEU A 58 10.95 -23.62 16.65
C LEU A 58 9.55 -23.95 17.19
N VAL A 59 9.26 -23.63 18.46
CA VAL A 59 7.91 -23.81 19.04
C VAL A 59 6.87 -23.00 18.26
N HIS A 60 7.17 -21.74 17.98
CA HIS A 60 6.26 -20.85 17.28
C HIS A 60 6.28 -21.05 15.75
N LYS A 61 7.47 -21.39 15.20
CA LYS A 61 7.62 -21.62 13.74
C LYS A 61 6.63 -22.65 13.22
N LYS A 62 6.49 -23.78 13.89
CA LYS A 62 5.56 -24.85 13.47
C LYS A 62 4.12 -24.35 13.38
N GLN A 63 3.70 -23.53 14.33
CA GLN A 63 2.36 -22.94 14.34
C GLN A 63 2.19 -21.92 13.20
N VAL A 64 3.17 -21.04 13.03
CA VAL A 64 3.17 -20.04 11.93
C VAL A 64 3.19 -20.74 10.58
N ASP A 65 4.03 -21.77 10.39
CA ASP A 65 4.10 -22.52 9.14
C ASP A 65 2.77 -23.21 8.81
N ALA A 66 2.06 -23.73 9.80
CA ALA A 66 0.76 -24.36 9.61
C ALA A 66 -0.31 -23.38 9.12
N GLU A 67 -0.22 -22.11 9.53
CA GLU A 67 -1.14 -21.05 9.12
C GLU A 67 -0.74 -20.39 7.78
N MET A 68 0.56 -20.22 7.53
CA MET A 68 1.06 -19.41 6.42
C MET A 68 1.42 -20.19 5.16
N ASN A 69 1.78 -21.50 5.29
CA ASN A 69 2.19 -22.33 4.17
C ASN A 69 1.04 -22.94 3.33
N PRO A 70 -0.25 -23.00 3.77
CA PRO A 70 -1.28 -23.58 2.93
C PRO A 70 -1.37 -22.85 1.58
N VAL A 71 -1.26 -23.61 0.48
CA VAL A 71 -1.38 -23.10 -0.88
C VAL A 71 -2.83 -22.72 -1.16
N GLN A 72 -3.04 -21.51 -1.63
CA GLN A 72 -4.35 -20.97 -2.01
C GLN A 72 -4.65 -21.13 -3.51
N GLY A 73 -3.61 -21.22 -4.32
CA GLY A 73 -3.69 -21.37 -5.76
C GLY A 73 -2.34 -21.20 -6.42
N TYR A 74 -2.34 -20.91 -7.71
CA TYR A 74 -1.11 -20.79 -8.49
C TYR A 74 -1.11 -19.53 -9.33
N ALA A 75 0.07 -18.90 -9.46
CA ALA A 75 0.32 -17.83 -10.42
C ALA A 75 0.97 -18.42 -11.68
N ALA A 76 0.40 -18.14 -12.85
CA ALA A 76 0.93 -18.62 -14.14
C ALA A 76 2.19 -17.87 -14.57
N THR A 77 2.36 -16.63 -14.09
CA THR A 77 3.49 -15.73 -14.39
C THR A 77 3.88 -14.96 -13.13
N ASP A 78 5.04 -14.31 -13.15
CA ASP A 78 5.41 -13.38 -12.12
C ASP A 78 4.46 -12.16 -12.13
N LEU A 79 3.91 -11.83 -10.97
CA LEU A 79 3.01 -10.71 -10.75
C LEU A 79 3.75 -9.66 -9.92
N TRP A 80 4.37 -8.72 -10.60
CA TRP A 80 5.13 -7.63 -10.01
C TRP A 80 4.29 -6.35 -9.90
N VAL A 81 4.76 -5.38 -9.11
CA VAL A 81 4.12 -4.07 -8.93
C VAL A 81 5.04 -2.94 -9.36
N LYS A 82 4.51 -2.00 -10.16
CA LYS A 82 5.19 -0.79 -10.63
C LYS A 82 4.16 0.21 -11.17
N ARG A 83 4.42 1.50 -11.03
CA ARG A 83 3.68 2.56 -11.74
C ARG A 83 4.20 2.73 -13.16
N PRO A 84 3.38 3.16 -14.10
CA PRO A 84 1.98 3.58 -13.97
C PRO A 84 0.99 2.42 -13.87
N GLU A 85 1.33 1.25 -14.36
CA GLU A 85 0.51 0.04 -14.43
C GLU A 85 1.37 -1.20 -14.20
N SER A 86 0.82 -2.24 -13.64
CA SER A 86 1.50 -3.51 -13.43
C SER A 86 0.53 -4.69 -13.33
N PRO A 87 0.99 -5.93 -13.61
CA PRO A 87 0.14 -7.11 -13.54
C PRO A 87 -0.53 -7.27 -12.17
N LEU A 88 0.21 -7.06 -11.07
CA LEU A 88 -0.34 -7.25 -9.73
C LEU A 88 -1.32 -6.16 -9.35
N SER A 89 -1.04 -4.88 -9.67
CA SER A 89 -1.98 -3.80 -9.39
C SER A 89 -3.30 -3.95 -10.17
N ASN A 90 -3.22 -4.41 -11.42
CA ASN A 90 -4.37 -4.74 -12.24
C ASN A 90 -5.19 -5.88 -11.62
N LEU A 91 -4.50 -6.96 -11.21
CA LEU A 91 -5.15 -8.11 -10.59
C LEU A 91 -5.91 -7.72 -9.32
N LEU A 92 -5.28 -6.94 -8.42
CA LEU A 92 -5.91 -6.59 -7.16
C LEU A 92 -7.14 -5.69 -7.34
N ALA A 93 -7.11 -4.76 -8.29
CA ALA A 93 -8.29 -3.97 -8.64
C ALA A 93 -9.40 -4.84 -9.27
N ASP A 94 -9.05 -5.82 -10.12
CA ASP A 94 -10.02 -6.75 -10.70
C ASP A 94 -10.62 -7.69 -9.65
N ILE A 95 -9.86 -8.08 -8.61
CA ILE A 95 -10.36 -8.88 -7.49
C ILE A 95 -11.44 -8.13 -6.72
N LEU A 96 -11.33 -6.81 -6.55
CA LEU A 96 -12.38 -6.01 -5.90
C LEU A 96 -13.67 -6.05 -6.73
N VAL A 97 -13.57 -5.96 -8.06
CA VAL A 97 -14.74 -6.11 -8.95
C VAL A 97 -15.32 -7.53 -8.89
N TRP A 98 -14.46 -8.55 -8.97
CA TRP A 98 -14.90 -9.95 -8.90
C TRP A 98 -15.60 -10.26 -7.57
N SER A 99 -15.12 -9.70 -6.48
CA SER A 99 -15.68 -9.93 -5.15
C SER A 99 -17.02 -9.23 -4.93
N SER A 100 -17.37 -8.24 -5.75
CA SER A 100 -18.56 -7.39 -5.55
C SER A 100 -19.86 -8.16 -5.55
N ALA A 101 -19.97 -9.22 -6.35
CA ALA A 101 -21.15 -10.08 -6.40
C ALA A 101 -21.50 -10.72 -5.06
N LYS A 102 -20.51 -10.93 -4.18
CA LYS A 102 -20.72 -11.45 -2.82
C LYS A 102 -21.46 -10.46 -1.91
N PHE A 103 -21.51 -9.19 -2.30
CA PHE A 103 -22.11 -8.09 -1.56
C PHE A 103 -23.36 -7.51 -2.26
N ASP A 104 -23.88 -8.19 -3.28
CA ASP A 104 -24.96 -7.68 -4.14
C ASP A 104 -24.63 -6.32 -4.79
N GLU A 105 -23.33 -6.09 -5.07
CA GLU A 105 -22.81 -4.85 -5.63
C GLU A 105 -22.34 -5.03 -7.08
N GLN A 106 -22.52 -3.98 -7.88
CA GLN A 106 -22.12 -3.95 -9.30
C GLN A 106 -21.35 -2.65 -9.57
N PRO A 107 -20.06 -2.58 -9.20
CA PRO A 107 -19.25 -1.38 -9.44
C PRO A 107 -18.96 -1.20 -10.93
N ASP A 108 -19.00 0.06 -11.38
CA ASP A 108 -18.56 0.44 -12.72
C ASP A 108 -17.05 0.24 -12.88
N PHE A 109 -16.32 0.45 -11.78
CA PHE A 109 -14.86 0.25 -11.72
C PHE A 109 -14.36 0.06 -10.30
N ALA A 110 -13.08 -0.33 -10.19
CA ALA A 110 -12.39 -0.39 -8.90
C ALA A 110 -11.03 0.30 -8.94
N ILE A 111 -10.62 0.82 -7.78
CA ILE A 111 -9.30 1.41 -7.52
C ILE A 111 -8.65 0.71 -6.35
N TYR A 112 -7.38 0.30 -6.54
CA TYR A 112 -6.51 -0.25 -5.51
C TYR A 112 -5.22 0.59 -5.40
N ASN A 113 -4.77 0.93 -4.19
CA ASN A 113 -3.57 1.73 -4.04
C ASN A 113 -2.29 0.90 -4.20
N VAL A 114 -1.43 1.30 -5.12
CA VAL A 114 -0.12 0.66 -5.35
C VAL A 114 0.76 0.72 -4.09
N GLY A 115 0.67 1.80 -3.30
CA GLY A 115 1.40 1.93 -2.04
C GLY A 115 1.05 0.87 -0.98
N GLY A 116 -0.14 0.28 -1.07
CA GLY A 116 -0.61 -0.81 -0.21
C GLY A 116 -0.08 -2.19 -0.60
N ILE A 117 0.49 -2.35 -1.79
CA ILE A 117 1.04 -3.61 -2.29
C ILE A 117 2.50 -3.70 -1.85
N ARG A 118 2.82 -4.65 -0.98
CA ARG A 118 4.13 -4.68 -0.28
C ARG A 118 5.09 -5.76 -0.77
N ALA A 119 4.61 -6.71 -1.57
CA ALA A 119 5.41 -7.77 -2.19
C ALA A 119 4.91 -8.09 -3.60
N ALA A 120 5.70 -8.82 -4.38
CA ALA A 120 5.30 -9.44 -5.63
C ALA A 120 4.90 -10.90 -5.39
N LEU A 121 4.20 -11.51 -6.35
CA LEU A 121 3.97 -12.95 -6.38
C LEU A 121 4.81 -13.57 -7.49
N SER A 122 5.63 -14.54 -7.16
CA SER A 122 6.38 -15.31 -8.15
C SER A 122 5.48 -16.34 -8.84
N LYS A 123 5.82 -16.69 -10.07
CA LYS A 123 5.23 -17.83 -10.77
C LYS A 123 5.31 -19.10 -9.91
N GLY A 124 4.21 -19.84 -9.80
CA GLY A 124 4.13 -21.08 -9.04
C GLY A 124 3.08 -21.02 -7.93
N ALA A 125 3.27 -21.80 -6.88
CA ALA A 125 2.35 -21.88 -5.76
C ALA A 125 2.26 -20.54 -5.01
N VAL A 126 1.04 -20.13 -4.68
CA VAL A 126 0.75 -18.92 -3.89
C VAL A 126 0.16 -19.37 -2.56
N THR A 127 0.89 -19.13 -1.48
CA THR A 127 0.49 -19.48 -0.13
C THR A 127 -0.27 -18.33 0.54
N ARG A 128 -0.91 -18.62 1.68
CA ARG A 128 -1.50 -17.58 2.54
C ARG A 128 -0.44 -16.57 2.99
N GLY A 129 0.78 -17.01 3.33
CA GLY A 129 1.89 -16.14 3.67
C GLY A 129 2.25 -15.16 2.54
N ASN A 130 2.31 -15.65 1.28
CA ASN A 130 2.56 -14.76 0.14
C ASN A 130 1.48 -13.69 -0.02
N ILE A 131 0.21 -14.04 0.22
CA ILE A 131 -0.89 -13.08 0.16
C ILE A 131 -0.80 -12.07 1.31
N LEU A 132 -0.40 -12.50 2.51
CA LEU A 132 -0.13 -11.61 3.63
C LEU A 132 1.01 -10.64 3.31
N ASP A 133 2.09 -11.11 2.67
CA ASP A 133 3.21 -10.25 2.25
C ASP A 133 2.77 -9.20 1.22
N VAL A 134 1.89 -9.57 0.29
CA VAL A 134 1.31 -8.65 -0.71
C VAL A 134 0.42 -7.60 -0.06
N ALA A 135 -0.47 -8.01 0.83
CA ALA A 135 -1.51 -7.17 1.45
C ALA A 135 -1.47 -7.27 2.99
N PRO A 136 -0.43 -6.73 3.66
CA PRO A 136 -0.27 -6.88 5.12
C PRO A 136 -1.24 -6.04 5.95
N PHE A 137 -1.89 -5.06 5.34
CA PHE A 137 -2.83 -4.19 6.02
C PHE A 137 -4.21 -4.83 6.16
N GLU A 138 -4.93 -4.48 7.22
CA GLU A 138 -6.28 -4.98 7.47
C GLU A 138 -7.37 -4.13 6.78
N ASN A 139 -7.07 -3.72 5.55
CA ASN A 139 -8.04 -3.00 4.74
C ASN A 139 -9.20 -3.91 4.34
N LYS A 140 -10.40 -3.35 4.30
CA LYS A 140 -11.61 -4.03 3.88
C LYS A 140 -12.14 -3.43 2.59
N ILE A 141 -12.88 -4.23 1.85
CA ILE A 141 -13.57 -3.73 0.65
C ILE A 141 -14.60 -2.68 1.05
N CYS A 142 -14.71 -1.65 0.23
CA CYS A 142 -15.68 -0.58 0.38
C CYS A 142 -16.30 -0.25 -0.98
N PHE A 143 -17.61 -0.13 -1.02
CA PHE A 143 -18.36 0.33 -2.17
C PHE A 143 -18.93 1.71 -1.89
N LEU A 144 -18.87 2.58 -2.87
CA LEU A 144 -19.34 3.95 -2.74
C LEU A 144 -19.76 4.52 -4.09
N THR A 145 -20.54 5.58 -4.07
CA THR A 145 -20.97 6.28 -5.29
C THR A 145 -20.27 7.64 -5.38
N LEU A 146 -19.71 7.93 -6.54
CA LEU A 146 -19.18 9.26 -6.90
C LEU A 146 -19.96 9.87 -8.05
N LYS A 147 -20.08 11.20 -8.07
CA LYS A 147 -20.53 11.93 -9.27
C LYS A 147 -19.42 11.97 -10.30
N GLY A 148 -19.75 12.08 -11.57
CA GLY A 148 -18.78 12.06 -12.66
C GLY A 148 -17.71 13.17 -12.54
N ASN A 149 -18.07 14.37 -12.07
CA ASN A 149 -17.07 15.41 -11.76
C ASN A 149 -16.07 14.96 -10.69
N ASP A 150 -16.51 14.25 -9.67
CA ASP A 150 -15.65 13.75 -8.60
C ASP A 150 -14.81 12.55 -9.09
N VAL A 151 -15.33 11.75 -10.02
CA VAL A 151 -14.57 10.69 -10.72
C VAL A 151 -13.46 11.30 -11.58
N LEU A 152 -13.72 12.39 -12.32
CA LEU A 152 -12.69 13.09 -13.08
C LEU A 152 -11.60 13.67 -12.16
N GLU A 153 -11.99 14.24 -11.02
CA GLU A 153 -11.04 14.70 -10.00
C GLU A 153 -10.20 13.54 -9.44
N LEU A 154 -10.83 12.41 -9.11
CA LEU A 154 -10.13 11.21 -8.66
C LEU A 154 -9.10 10.74 -9.70
N PHE A 155 -9.48 10.71 -10.98
CA PHE A 155 -8.57 10.30 -12.05
C PHE A 155 -7.43 11.30 -12.27
N ALA A 156 -7.67 12.60 -12.06
CA ALA A 156 -6.61 13.61 -12.04
C ALA A 156 -5.64 13.39 -10.87
N GLN A 157 -6.15 13.06 -9.67
CA GLN A 157 -5.33 12.72 -8.50
C GLN A 157 -4.49 11.44 -8.74
N ILE A 158 -5.06 10.42 -9.39
CA ILE A 158 -4.34 9.21 -9.80
C ILE A 158 -3.26 9.54 -10.84
N ALA A 159 -3.55 10.41 -11.80
CA ALA A 159 -2.59 10.86 -12.81
C ALA A 159 -1.38 11.57 -12.17
N MET A 160 -1.61 12.47 -11.21
CA MET A 160 -0.55 13.16 -10.44
C MET A 160 0.34 12.19 -9.66
N ARG A 161 -0.18 11.04 -9.29
CA ARG A 161 0.57 9.97 -8.60
C ARG A 161 1.26 9.02 -9.58
N HIS A 162 1.16 9.29 -10.89
CA HIS A 162 1.68 8.44 -11.96
C HIS A 162 1.09 7.03 -11.96
N GLY A 163 -0.18 6.88 -11.57
CA GLY A 163 -0.93 5.63 -11.64
C GLY A 163 -1.16 4.94 -10.31
N GLU A 164 -2.22 4.16 -10.27
CA GLU A 164 -2.64 3.26 -9.19
C GLU A 164 -3.17 1.95 -9.81
N GLY A 165 -3.63 1.01 -8.98
CA GLY A 165 -4.34 -0.18 -9.46
C GLY A 165 -5.71 0.18 -10.02
N LEU A 166 -5.90 -0.07 -11.30
CA LEU A 166 -7.14 0.22 -12.04
C LEU A 166 -7.80 -1.09 -12.48
N SER A 167 -9.11 -1.22 -12.31
CA SER A 167 -9.83 -2.36 -12.87
C SER A 167 -9.87 -2.33 -14.41
N HIS A 168 -10.15 -3.48 -15.00
CA HIS A 168 -10.17 -3.67 -16.46
C HIS A 168 -11.09 -2.70 -17.22
N SER A 169 -12.14 -2.21 -16.57
CA SER A 169 -13.09 -1.24 -17.15
C SER A 169 -12.52 0.16 -17.41
N LEU A 170 -11.35 0.48 -16.82
CA LEU A 170 -10.74 1.80 -16.88
C LEU A 170 -9.67 1.92 -17.96
N ARG A 171 -9.62 3.09 -18.60
CA ARG A 171 -8.48 3.55 -19.42
C ARG A 171 -8.22 5.02 -19.12
N LEU A 172 -7.03 5.32 -18.62
CA LEU A 172 -6.57 6.67 -18.31
C LEU A 172 -5.34 6.99 -19.14
N THR A 173 -5.27 8.20 -19.66
CA THR A 173 -4.08 8.76 -20.28
C THR A 173 -3.66 10.00 -19.52
N ALA A 174 -2.39 10.09 -19.15
CA ALA A 174 -1.82 11.26 -18.48
C ALA A 174 -0.51 11.68 -19.13
N THR A 175 -0.12 12.92 -18.92
CA THR A 175 1.19 13.43 -19.30
C THR A 175 2.26 13.04 -18.29
N ALA A 176 3.53 13.12 -18.68
CA ALA A 176 4.67 12.85 -17.81
C ALA A 176 4.73 13.76 -16.57
N ASP A 177 4.15 14.95 -16.61
CA ASP A 177 3.99 15.86 -15.48
C ASP A 177 2.72 15.60 -14.64
N GLY A 178 2.01 14.50 -14.90
CA GLY A 178 0.90 14.03 -14.07
C GLY A 178 -0.45 14.67 -14.37
N LYS A 179 -0.63 15.30 -15.53
CA LYS A 179 -1.96 15.84 -15.93
C LYS A 179 -2.79 14.78 -16.60
N LEU A 180 -4.03 14.64 -16.20
CA LEU A 180 -5.01 13.79 -16.88
C LEU A 180 -5.32 14.36 -18.28
N VAL A 181 -5.16 13.55 -19.31
CA VAL A 181 -5.47 13.87 -20.72
C VAL A 181 -6.83 13.30 -21.10
N SER A 182 -7.08 12.06 -20.76
CA SER A 182 -8.36 11.40 -21.04
C SER A 182 -8.65 10.30 -20.04
N ALA A 183 -9.92 10.01 -19.85
CA ALA A 183 -10.39 8.91 -19.01
C ALA A 183 -11.67 8.29 -19.58
N THR A 184 -11.72 6.96 -19.58
CA THR A 184 -12.92 6.21 -19.95
C THR A 184 -13.26 5.16 -18.90
N VAL A 185 -14.55 4.93 -18.74
CA VAL A 185 -15.14 3.85 -17.97
C VAL A 185 -15.96 2.98 -18.92
N ASN A 186 -15.68 1.70 -18.97
CA ASN A 186 -16.34 0.76 -19.91
C ASN A 186 -16.27 1.25 -21.38
N GLY A 187 -15.14 1.82 -21.77
CA GLY A 187 -14.89 2.33 -23.13
C GLY A 187 -15.59 3.66 -23.46
N LYS A 188 -16.34 4.26 -22.54
CA LYS A 188 -17.03 5.54 -22.73
C LYS A 188 -16.32 6.65 -21.94
N PRO A 189 -16.20 7.86 -22.50
CA PRO A 189 -15.74 9.02 -21.72
C PRO A 189 -16.56 9.19 -20.43
N VAL A 190 -15.92 9.64 -19.36
CA VAL A 190 -16.63 9.94 -18.11
C VAL A 190 -17.64 11.05 -18.34
N ASP A 191 -18.91 10.79 -18.06
CA ASP A 191 -19.97 11.81 -18.06
C ASP A 191 -19.93 12.56 -16.71
N PRO A 192 -19.65 13.87 -16.69
CA PRO A 192 -19.58 14.68 -15.47
C PRO A 192 -20.87 14.65 -14.63
N ASN A 193 -22.01 14.41 -15.25
CA ASN A 193 -23.33 14.45 -14.62
C ASN A 193 -23.83 13.07 -14.15
N ALA A 194 -23.20 11.99 -14.62
CA ALA A 194 -23.56 10.63 -14.23
C ALA A 194 -23.09 10.30 -12.80
N LYS A 195 -23.63 9.23 -12.26
CA LYS A 195 -23.14 8.59 -11.02
C LYS A 195 -22.42 7.30 -11.38
N TYR A 196 -21.33 7.02 -10.67
CA TYR A 196 -20.52 5.83 -10.83
C TYR A 196 -20.43 5.08 -9.52
N ARG A 197 -20.69 3.78 -9.56
CA ARG A 197 -20.48 2.88 -8.44
C ARG A 197 -19.04 2.39 -8.43
N VAL A 198 -18.33 2.58 -7.32
CA VAL A 198 -16.89 2.32 -7.21
C VAL A 198 -16.62 1.32 -6.12
N ALA A 199 -15.80 0.30 -6.40
CA ALA A 199 -15.22 -0.57 -5.40
C ALA A 199 -13.80 -0.09 -5.07
N THR A 200 -13.47 -0.04 -3.80
CA THR A 200 -12.15 0.37 -3.32
C THR A 200 -11.88 -0.18 -1.93
N LEU A 201 -10.86 0.34 -1.25
CA LEU A 201 -10.52 0.03 0.12
C LEU A 201 -11.17 1.04 1.07
N ASP A 202 -11.55 0.61 2.26
CA ASP A 202 -12.02 1.49 3.34
C ASP A 202 -11.00 2.61 3.66
N TYR A 203 -9.71 2.29 3.57
CA TYR A 203 -8.60 3.23 3.68
C TYR A 203 -8.67 4.34 2.61
N LEU A 204 -8.84 3.98 1.34
CA LEU A 204 -8.95 4.95 0.24
C LEU A 204 -10.24 5.74 0.27
N ALA A 205 -11.33 5.10 0.70
CA ALA A 205 -12.62 5.74 0.85
C ALA A 205 -12.58 6.94 1.82
N GLN A 206 -11.61 7.03 2.70
CA GLN A 206 -11.38 8.16 3.61
C GLN A 206 -10.62 9.32 2.93
N GLY A 207 -10.18 9.17 1.67
CA GLY A 207 -9.40 10.17 0.94
C GLY A 207 -7.90 10.10 1.21
N ASN A 208 -7.42 8.95 1.68
CA ASN A 208 -6.00 8.73 1.90
C ASN A 208 -5.25 8.58 0.56
N ASP A 209 -3.93 8.54 0.61
CA ASP A 209 -3.04 8.49 -0.56
C ASP A 209 -3.29 9.63 -1.56
N HIS A 210 -3.66 10.82 -1.09
CA HIS A 210 -3.98 12.00 -1.90
C HIS A 210 -5.13 11.78 -2.90
N MET A 211 -6.02 10.82 -2.64
CA MET A 211 -7.24 10.59 -3.42
C MET A 211 -8.45 11.23 -2.71
N GLU A 212 -8.37 12.52 -2.47
CA GLU A 212 -9.33 13.28 -1.66
C GLU A 212 -10.73 13.33 -2.27
N ALA A 213 -10.86 13.12 -3.57
CA ALA A 213 -12.13 13.01 -4.27
C ALA A 213 -13.05 11.95 -3.64
N PHE A 214 -12.48 10.89 -3.07
CA PHE A 214 -13.25 9.88 -2.33
C PHE A 214 -14.02 10.43 -1.13
N ARG A 215 -13.64 11.57 -0.57
CA ARG A 215 -14.37 12.21 0.55
C ARG A 215 -15.77 12.69 0.15
N LYS A 216 -16.00 12.90 -1.16
CA LYS A 216 -17.29 13.34 -1.70
C LYS A 216 -18.27 12.20 -1.96
N LYS A 217 -17.93 11.00 -1.54
CA LYS A 217 -18.73 9.78 -1.70
C LYS A 217 -20.12 9.86 -1.09
N THR A 218 -21.04 9.14 -1.71
CA THR A 218 -22.39 8.83 -1.20
C THR A 218 -22.62 7.33 -1.23
N ASP A 219 -23.73 6.87 -0.71
CA ASP A 219 -24.23 5.47 -0.78
C ASP A 219 -23.14 4.45 -0.41
N VAL A 220 -22.52 4.64 0.75
CA VAL A 220 -21.38 3.85 1.21
C VAL A 220 -21.85 2.50 1.77
N VAL A 221 -21.27 1.41 1.26
CA VAL A 221 -21.35 0.06 1.81
C VAL A 221 -19.92 -0.38 2.18
N SER A 222 -19.64 -0.49 3.48
CA SER A 222 -18.31 -0.83 4.02
C SER A 222 -18.46 -1.93 5.07
N PRO A 223 -18.51 -3.20 4.66
CA PRO A 223 -18.68 -4.33 5.57
C PRO A 223 -17.45 -4.50 6.46
N THR A 224 -17.64 -4.81 7.74
CA THR A 224 -16.59 -4.79 8.77
C THR A 224 -16.10 -6.17 9.21
N GLY A 225 -16.72 -7.28 8.78
CA GLY A 225 -16.30 -8.64 9.10
C GLY A 225 -14.89 -8.97 8.61
N GLU A 226 -14.20 -9.92 9.21
CA GLU A 226 -12.87 -10.35 8.79
C GLU A 226 -12.86 -10.96 7.38
N GLU A 227 -13.93 -11.66 7.02
CA GLU A 227 -14.16 -12.24 5.70
C GLU A 227 -14.27 -11.20 4.57
N ASN A 228 -14.35 -9.93 4.93
CA ASN A 228 -14.40 -8.79 4.01
C ASN A 228 -13.04 -8.10 3.87
N SER A 229 -12.01 -8.61 4.56
CA SER A 229 -10.65 -8.13 4.39
C SER A 229 -10.16 -8.42 2.97
N VAL A 230 -9.38 -7.49 2.41
CA VAL A 230 -8.85 -7.65 1.06
C VAL A 230 -7.99 -8.91 0.93
N ARG A 231 -7.22 -9.25 1.97
CA ARG A 231 -6.48 -10.51 2.04
C ARG A 231 -7.37 -11.73 1.81
N PHE A 232 -8.47 -11.80 2.54
CA PHE A 232 -9.43 -12.89 2.40
C PHE A 232 -10.03 -12.95 0.99
N LEU A 233 -10.33 -11.80 0.39
CA LEU A 233 -10.85 -11.75 -0.99
C LEU A 233 -9.80 -12.22 -2.00
N ILE A 234 -8.53 -11.89 -1.81
CA ILE A 234 -7.42 -12.39 -2.63
C ILE A 234 -7.31 -13.92 -2.47
N GLU A 235 -7.33 -14.44 -1.24
CA GLU A 235 -7.32 -15.89 -0.98
C GLU A 235 -8.47 -16.59 -1.71
N GLN A 236 -9.69 -16.07 -1.59
CA GLN A 236 -10.89 -16.63 -2.24
C GLN A 236 -10.76 -16.63 -3.77
N TYR A 237 -10.19 -15.57 -4.35
CA TYR A 237 -9.98 -15.49 -5.78
C TYR A 237 -8.99 -16.55 -6.28
N PHE A 238 -7.84 -16.70 -5.64
CA PHE A 238 -6.87 -17.74 -5.97
C PHE A 238 -7.43 -19.14 -5.78
N LYS A 239 -8.18 -19.35 -4.72
CA LYS A 239 -8.85 -20.63 -4.45
C LYS A 239 -9.90 -20.96 -5.51
N ALA A 240 -10.72 -19.98 -5.88
CA ALA A 240 -11.73 -20.18 -6.92
C ALA A 240 -11.11 -20.49 -8.30
N ALA A 241 -9.95 -19.93 -8.63
CA ALA A 241 -9.20 -20.29 -9.82
C ALA A 241 -8.64 -21.72 -9.72
N ASN A 242 -8.04 -22.06 -8.58
CA ASN A 242 -7.47 -23.38 -8.34
C ASN A 242 -8.53 -24.50 -8.38
N ASP A 243 -9.73 -24.26 -7.85
CA ASP A 243 -10.84 -25.19 -7.88
C ASP A 243 -11.30 -25.50 -9.31
N LYS A 244 -11.01 -24.61 -10.27
CA LYS A 244 -11.23 -24.79 -11.71
C LYS A 244 -10.02 -25.39 -12.45
N GLY A 245 -8.92 -25.64 -11.74
CA GLY A 245 -7.65 -26.07 -12.33
C GLY A 245 -6.93 -24.96 -13.10
N GLU A 246 -7.21 -23.69 -12.82
CA GLU A 246 -6.66 -22.53 -13.49
C GLU A 246 -5.55 -21.87 -12.64
N ALA A 247 -4.48 -21.43 -13.29
CA ALA A 247 -3.48 -20.58 -12.68
C ALA A 247 -3.75 -19.11 -13.00
N VAL A 248 -3.66 -18.26 -12.00
CA VAL A 248 -3.95 -16.82 -12.12
C VAL A 248 -2.85 -16.13 -12.94
N SER A 249 -3.26 -15.30 -13.89
CA SER A 249 -2.36 -14.43 -14.65
C SER A 249 -2.98 -13.06 -14.85
N ARG A 250 -2.13 -12.05 -14.99
CA ARG A 250 -2.49 -10.71 -15.47
C ARG A 250 -1.31 -10.13 -16.24
N THR A 251 -1.63 -9.20 -17.13
CA THR A 251 -0.65 -8.47 -17.94
C THR A 251 -0.89 -6.97 -17.82
N VAL A 252 0.05 -6.20 -18.31
CA VAL A 252 -0.14 -4.76 -18.58
C VAL A 252 -1.04 -4.64 -19.80
N GLU A 253 -2.12 -3.87 -19.71
CA GLU A 253 -3.17 -3.77 -20.72
C GLU A 253 -3.39 -2.35 -21.25
N GLY A 254 -2.53 -1.40 -20.83
CA GLY A 254 -2.70 0.01 -21.14
C GLY A 254 -3.84 0.66 -20.36
N ARG A 255 -4.11 0.19 -19.13
CA ARG A 255 -5.13 0.82 -18.26
C ARG A 255 -4.70 2.21 -17.83
N MET A 256 -3.39 2.43 -17.69
CA MET A 256 -2.79 3.74 -17.47
C MET A 256 -1.64 3.94 -18.45
N THR A 257 -1.76 4.97 -19.30
CA THR A 257 -0.75 5.33 -20.31
C THR A 257 -0.20 6.72 -20.01
N ILE A 258 1.13 6.85 -20.07
CA ILE A 258 1.81 8.13 -19.96
C ILE A 258 2.25 8.54 -21.35
N VAL A 259 1.87 9.76 -21.75
CA VAL A 259 2.26 10.37 -23.03
C VAL A 259 3.23 11.51 -22.81
N GLU A 260 4.15 11.69 -23.74
CA GLU A 260 4.98 12.89 -23.81
C GLU A 260 4.09 14.10 -24.15
N LYS A 261 4.51 15.29 -23.67
CA LYS A 261 3.78 16.52 -23.95
C LYS A 261 3.72 16.84 -25.44
#